data_3003d720b36bbfc0fb0f9e9211ea5a1b
#
_entry.id   3003d720b36bbfc0fb0f9e9211ea5a1b
#
_cell.length_a   1.000
_cell.length_b   1.000
_cell.length_c   1.000
_cell.angle_alpha   90.00
_cell.angle_beta   90.00
_cell.angle_gamma   90.00
#
_symmetry.space_group_name_H-M   'P 1'
#
loop_
_entity.id
_entity.type
_entity.pdbx_description
1 polymer ?
#
loop_
_entity_poly.entity_id
_entity_poly.type
_entity_poly.pdbx_seq_one_letter_code
_entity_poly.pdbx_strand_id
1 'polypeptide(L)'
;MGKPTGFMEIARQTSTELPPEERIQNFNEFHIPLPQDEQQAQGARCMDCGVPFCQAGMMIGGMASGCPLNNLIPEWNDLVYQGKWDLAVHRLRATNRFPEFTSRVCPALCEAACTCGYTTGSPVTVKENEHAIVEYGYESGLLTACPPPTRTGKTVA
;
A
#
# COMPACT_ATOMS: atom_id res chain seq x y z
N MET A 1 7.94 15.20 -4.74
CA MET A 1 8.88 14.24 -5.36
C MET A 1 9.53 13.43 -4.25
N GLY A 2 9.54 12.10 -4.37
CA GLY A 2 10.19 11.22 -3.42
C GLY A 2 11.68 11.56 -3.23
N LYS A 3 12.37 10.86 -2.35
CA LYS A 3 13.81 11.03 -2.17
C LYS A 3 14.56 10.21 -3.24
N PRO A 4 15.20 10.82 -4.25
CA PRO A 4 15.77 10.09 -5.40
C PRO A 4 16.77 8.98 -5.02
N THR A 5 17.43 9.11 -3.87
CA THR A 5 18.43 8.17 -3.34
C THR A 5 17.93 7.37 -2.14
N GLY A 6 16.67 7.53 -1.75
CA GLY A 6 16.11 6.91 -0.53
C GLY A 6 16.23 5.39 -0.52
N PHE A 7 16.04 4.72 -1.65
CA PHE A 7 16.19 3.26 -1.78
C PHE A 7 17.62 2.75 -1.55
N MET A 8 18.63 3.62 -1.66
CA MET A 8 20.03 3.31 -1.40
C MET A 8 20.41 3.56 0.07
N GLU A 9 19.73 4.45 0.73
CA GLU A 9 20.07 4.92 2.08
C GLU A 9 19.25 4.24 3.18
N ILE A 10 18.02 3.85 2.85
CA ILE A 10 17.03 3.31 3.78
C ILE A 10 16.84 1.82 3.48
N ALA A 11 17.08 0.98 4.46
CA ALA A 11 16.82 -0.45 4.33
C ALA A 11 15.31 -0.73 4.16
N ARG A 12 14.98 -1.75 3.35
CA ARG A 12 13.58 -2.21 3.23
C ARG A 12 13.14 -2.86 4.54
N GLN A 13 12.02 -2.41 5.07
CA GLN A 13 11.37 -2.97 6.24
C GLN A 13 9.92 -3.29 5.90
N THR A 14 9.42 -4.37 6.48
CA THR A 14 8.00 -4.79 6.39
C THR A 14 7.43 -4.98 7.78
N SER A 15 6.11 -5.00 7.89
CA SER A 15 5.43 -5.43 9.10
C SER A 15 5.95 -6.79 9.57
N THR A 16 5.85 -7.03 10.87
CA THR A 16 6.07 -8.34 11.47
C THR A 16 4.72 -9.01 11.74
N GLU A 17 4.75 -10.28 12.08
CA GLU A 17 3.54 -11.05 12.37
C GLU A 17 3.61 -11.65 13.78
N LEU A 18 2.47 -11.77 14.44
CA LEU A 18 2.37 -12.51 15.69
C LEU A 18 2.83 -13.97 15.49
N PRO A 19 3.43 -14.61 16.51
CA PRO A 19 3.79 -16.02 16.45
C PRO A 19 2.59 -16.91 16.10
N PRO A 20 2.79 -18.02 15.36
CA PRO A 20 1.70 -18.91 14.96
C PRO A 20 0.84 -19.40 16.13
N GLU A 21 1.45 -19.64 17.29
CA GLU A 21 0.77 -20.11 18.50
C GLU A 21 -0.23 -19.08 19.06
N GLU A 22 0.00 -17.81 18.81
CA GLU A 22 -0.90 -16.72 19.20
C GLU A 22 -1.99 -16.51 18.14
N ARG A 23 -1.63 -16.59 16.85
CA ARG A 23 -2.55 -16.38 15.74
C ARG A 23 -3.70 -17.38 15.67
N ILE A 24 -3.45 -18.64 16.05
CA ILE A 24 -4.47 -19.69 16.00
C ILE A 24 -5.53 -19.57 17.10
N GLN A 25 -5.34 -18.68 18.09
CA GLN A 25 -6.25 -18.55 19.23
C GLN A 25 -7.45 -17.64 18.95
N ASN A 26 -7.41 -16.85 17.87
CA ASN A 26 -8.47 -15.91 17.52
C ASN A 26 -8.42 -15.55 16.02
N PHE A 27 -9.36 -14.70 15.57
CA PHE A 27 -9.43 -14.20 14.19
C PHE A 27 -9.12 -12.69 14.11
N ASN A 28 -8.38 -12.16 15.08
CA ASN A 28 -7.96 -10.77 15.07
C ASN A 28 -6.84 -10.52 14.05
N GLU A 29 -6.54 -9.26 13.79
CA GLU A 29 -5.38 -8.85 13.00
C GLU A 29 -4.09 -9.36 13.65
N PHE A 30 -3.24 -9.97 12.88
CA PHE A 30 -1.98 -10.55 13.36
C PHE A 30 -0.73 -9.86 12.78
N HIS A 31 -0.91 -8.94 11.84
CA HIS A 31 0.19 -8.11 11.37
C HIS A 31 0.46 -6.99 12.37
N ILE A 32 1.71 -6.79 12.68
CA ILE A 32 2.19 -5.71 13.54
C ILE A 32 2.77 -4.64 12.61
N PRO A 33 2.05 -3.53 12.38
CA PRO A 33 2.49 -2.49 11.44
C PRO A 33 3.78 -1.82 11.94
N LEU A 34 4.51 -1.21 11.00
CA LEU A 34 5.64 -0.37 11.35
C LEU A 34 5.17 0.89 12.08
N PRO A 35 6.00 1.45 13.00
CA PRO A 35 5.78 2.79 13.53
C PRO A 35 5.67 3.83 12.41
N GLN A 36 4.95 4.90 12.65
CA GLN A 36 4.62 5.89 11.62
C GLN A 36 5.85 6.53 10.97
N ASP A 37 6.88 6.81 11.76
CA ASP A 37 8.15 7.38 11.29
C ASP A 37 8.94 6.38 10.43
N GLU A 38 8.96 5.11 10.80
CA GLU A 38 9.55 4.05 10.00
C GLU A 38 8.77 3.86 8.70
N GLN A 39 7.44 3.92 8.76
CA GLN A 39 6.60 3.84 7.56
C GLN A 39 6.83 5.02 6.61
N GLN A 40 7.02 6.23 7.13
CA GLN A 40 7.42 7.40 6.33
C GLN A 40 8.77 7.17 5.64
N ALA A 41 9.72 6.57 6.35
CA ALA A 41 11.00 6.20 5.76
C ALA A 41 10.84 5.17 4.62
N GLN A 42 9.90 4.24 4.73
CA GLN A 42 9.60 3.31 3.63
C GLN A 42 8.99 4.03 2.42
N GLY A 43 8.14 5.04 2.62
CA GLY A 43 7.66 5.92 1.54
C GLY A 43 8.80 6.64 0.82
N ALA A 44 9.80 7.12 1.58
CA ALA A 44 10.98 7.79 1.03
C ALA A 44 11.85 6.92 0.11
N ARG A 45 11.71 5.58 0.17
CA ARG A 45 12.41 4.66 -0.73
C ARG A 45 11.97 4.74 -2.18
N CYS A 46 10.79 5.33 -2.43
CA CYS A 46 10.30 5.52 -3.79
C CYS A 46 11.05 6.67 -4.47
N MET A 47 11.74 6.38 -5.59
CA MET A 47 12.48 7.39 -6.34
C MET A 47 11.65 8.15 -7.38
N ASP A 48 10.33 7.93 -7.40
CA ASP A 48 9.39 8.57 -8.32
C ASP A 48 9.84 8.46 -9.78
N CYS A 49 9.88 7.24 -10.29
CA CYS A 49 10.34 6.95 -11.65
C CYS A 49 9.49 7.69 -12.70
N GLY A 50 10.11 8.29 -13.70
CA GLY A 50 9.41 8.93 -14.84
C GLY A 50 8.54 7.95 -15.65
N VAL A 51 8.88 6.65 -15.63
CA VAL A 51 8.05 5.54 -16.16
C VAL A 51 7.84 4.52 -15.05
N PRO A 52 6.81 4.69 -14.22
CA PRO A 52 6.58 3.83 -13.06
C PRO A 52 5.92 2.50 -13.46
N PHE A 53 6.70 1.46 -13.68
CA PHE A 53 6.18 0.11 -13.98
C PHE A 53 5.28 -0.42 -12.88
N CYS A 54 5.51 -0.05 -11.62
CA CYS A 54 4.66 -0.42 -10.50
C CYS A 54 3.19 0.03 -10.68
N GLN A 55 2.98 1.18 -11.32
CA GLN A 55 1.66 1.77 -11.58
C GLN A 55 1.03 1.25 -12.87
N ALA A 56 1.84 0.80 -13.82
CA ALA A 56 1.36 0.41 -15.15
C ALA A 56 0.85 -1.04 -15.14
N GLY A 57 -0.47 -1.22 -15.12
CA GLY A 57 -1.11 -2.53 -15.23
C GLY A 57 -1.03 -3.10 -16.64
N MET A 58 0.17 -3.49 -17.09
CA MET A 58 0.42 -4.02 -18.41
C MET A 58 0.54 -5.55 -18.42
N MET A 59 0.17 -6.15 -19.54
CA MET A 59 0.48 -7.54 -19.82
C MET A 59 1.82 -7.62 -20.57
N ILE A 60 2.80 -8.27 -19.98
CA ILE A 60 4.12 -8.48 -20.58
C ILE A 60 4.35 -10.00 -20.71
N GLY A 61 4.47 -10.48 -21.94
CA GLY A 61 4.68 -11.91 -22.19
C GLY A 61 3.55 -12.82 -21.64
N GLY A 62 2.32 -12.30 -21.57
CA GLY A 62 1.17 -13.03 -21.03
C GLY A 62 1.02 -12.96 -19.50
N MET A 63 1.91 -12.25 -18.80
CA MET A 63 1.86 -12.06 -17.35
C MET A 63 1.51 -10.60 -17.01
N ALA A 64 0.69 -10.41 -15.98
CA ALA A 64 0.40 -9.09 -15.46
C ALA A 64 1.64 -8.49 -14.79
N SER A 65 1.98 -7.24 -15.13
CA SER A 65 3.07 -6.48 -14.54
C SER A 65 2.55 -5.18 -13.97
N GLY A 66 2.95 -4.84 -12.76
CA GLY A 66 2.48 -3.66 -12.07
C GLY A 66 1.06 -3.79 -11.52
N CYS A 67 0.50 -2.68 -11.05
CA CYS A 67 -0.83 -2.66 -10.43
C CYS A 67 -1.95 -2.69 -11.47
N PRO A 68 -2.83 -3.72 -11.51
CA PRO A 68 -3.96 -3.78 -12.45
C PRO A 68 -4.98 -2.65 -12.29
N LEU A 69 -5.03 -2.01 -11.11
CA LEU A 69 -5.88 -0.86 -10.83
C LEU A 69 -5.24 0.47 -11.29
N ASN A 70 -4.01 0.44 -11.79
CA ASN A 70 -3.21 1.61 -12.08
C ASN A 70 -3.10 2.56 -10.87
N ASN A 71 -2.90 2.00 -9.68
CA ASN A 71 -2.74 2.77 -8.45
C ASN A 71 -1.62 3.80 -8.60
N LEU A 72 -1.86 5.01 -8.12
CA LEU A 72 -0.95 6.16 -8.23
C LEU A 72 0.18 6.05 -7.20
N ILE A 73 0.93 4.95 -7.28
CA ILE A 73 1.88 4.48 -6.27
C ILE A 73 2.98 5.51 -5.97
N PRO A 74 3.68 6.09 -6.95
CA PRO A 74 4.70 7.09 -6.65
C PRO A 74 4.15 8.30 -5.89
N GLU A 75 2.96 8.76 -6.27
CA GLU A 75 2.36 9.95 -5.67
C GLU A 75 2.00 9.74 -4.20
N TRP A 76 1.29 8.64 -3.86
CA TRP A 76 0.95 8.42 -2.46
C TRP A 76 2.16 7.96 -1.62
N ASN A 77 3.19 7.33 -2.19
CA ASN A 77 4.45 7.10 -1.50
C ASN A 77 5.14 8.41 -1.11
N ASP A 78 5.15 9.40 -2.02
CA ASP A 78 5.69 10.73 -1.72
C ASP A 78 4.89 11.44 -0.62
N LEU A 79 3.57 11.31 -0.63
CA LEU A 79 2.71 11.87 0.42
C LEU A 79 2.97 11.22 1.78
N VAL A 80 3.16 9.90 1.83
CA VAL A 80 3.57 9.19 3.05
C VAL A 80 4.91 9.70 3.55
N TYR A 81 5.91 9.80 2.67
CA TYR A 81 7.22 10.34 3.02
C TYR A 81 7.14 11.74 3.61
N GLN A 82 6.28 12.60 3.05
CA GLN A 82 6.08 13.97 3.54
C GLN A 82 5.19 14.06 4.79
N GLY A 83 4.67 12.97 5.30
CA GLY A 83 3.74 12.95 6.43
C GLY A 83 2.35 13.50 6.11
N LYS A 84 1.99 13.60 4.83
CA LYS A 84 0.70 14.12 4.34
C LYS A 84 -0.32 12.98 4.22
N TRP A 85 -0.61 12.35 5.33
CA TRP A 85 -1.42 11.13 5.40
C TRP A 85 -2.84 11.31 4.85
N ASP A 86 -3.50 12.42 5.18
CA ASP A 86 -4.85 12.72 4.67
C ASP A 86 -4.90 12.73 3.15
N LEU A 87 -3.91 13.37 2.52
CA LEU A 87 -3.80 13.42 1.07
C LEU A 87 -3.46 12.04 0.49
N ALA A 88 -2.64 11.24 1.19
CA ALA A 88 -2.32 9.89 0.78
C ALA A 88 -3.58 9.01 0.76
N VAL A 89 -4.46 9.10 1.77
CA VAL A 89 -5.77 8.42 1.81
C VAL A 89 -6.62 8.80 0.60
N HIS A 90 -6.76 10.09 0.32
CA HIS A 90 -7.53 10.56 -0.84
C HIS A 90 -6.94 10.06 -2.16
N ARG A 91 -5.60 10.05 -2.27
CA ARG A 91 -4.91 9.64 -3.48
C ARG A 91 -5.01 8.13 -3.72
N LEU A 92 -4.86 7.32 -2.70
CA LEU A 92 -5.04 5.88 -2.76
C LEU A 92 -6.47 5.52 -3.19
N ARG A 93 -7.46 6.15 -2.58
CA ARG A 93 -8.88 5.88 -2.86
C ARG A 93 -9.36 6.39 -4.22
N ALA A 94 -8.60 7.21 -4.91
CA ALA A 94 -8.93 7.63 -6.26
C ALA A 94 -9.00 6.44 -7.24
N THR A 95 -8.13 5.45 -7.05
CA THR A 95 -8.03 4.27 -7.93
C THR A 95 -8.39 2.97 -7.24
N ASN A 96 -8.20 2.85 -5.92
CA ASN A 96 -8.53 1.66 -5.14
C ASN A 96 -9.71 1.92 -4.20
N ARG A 97 -10.78 1.12 -4.34
CA ARG A 97 -11.98 1.25 -3.51
C ARG A 97 -11.97 0.40 -2.25
N PHE A 98 -11.13 -0.62 -2.22
CA PHE A 98 -11.04 -1.60 -1.12
C PHE A 98 -9.60 -1.82 -0.67
N PRO A 99 -8.85 -0.75 -0.32
CA PRO A 99 -7.44 -0.86 0.06
C PRO A 99 -7.24 -1.68 1.35
N GLU A 100 -8.24 -1.73 2.23
CA GLU A 100 -8.24 -2.55 3.43
C GLU A 100 -8.12 -4.05 3.14
N PHE A 101 -8.62 -4.51 2.00
CA PHE A 101 -8.48 -5.91 1.57
C PHE A 101 -7.24 -6.10 0.70
N THR A 102 -7.03 -5.24 -0.28
CA THR A 102 -5.90 -5.40 -1.21
C THR A 102 -4.56 -5.29 -0.51
N SER A 103 -4.42 -4.42 0.47
CA SER A 103 -3.19 -4.30 1.26
C SER A 103 -2.84 -5.57 2.07
N ARG A 104 -3.81 -6.45 2.30
CA ARG A 104 -3.60 -7.71 3.03
C ARG A 104 -3.40 -8.91 2.10
N VAL A 105 -4.19 -9.03 1.04
CA VAL A 105 -4.25 -10.27 0.23
C VAL A 105 -3.63 -10.15 -1.16
N CYS A 106 -3.31 -8.94 -1.64
CA CYS A 106 -2.71 -8.74 -2.96
C CYS A 106 -1.30 -9.36 -3.02
N PRO A 107 -0.94 -10.07 -4.11
CA PRO A 107 0.40 -10.60 -4.30
C PRO A 107 1.45 -9.52 -4.61
N ALA A 108 1.08 -8.25 -4.62
CA ALA A 108 1.95 -7.09 -4.82
C ALA A 108 2.74 -7.11 -6.14
N LEU A 109 2.04 -7.30 -7.26
CA LEU A 109 2.65 -7.23 -8.61
C LEU A 109 3.38 -5.90 -8.84
N CYS A 110 2.96 -4.84 -8.17
CA CYS A 110 3.62 -3.54 -8.16
C CYS A 110 5.04 -3.59 -7.57
N GLU A 111 5.26 -4.36 -6.51
CA GLU A 111 6.60 -4.56 -5.93
C GLU A 111 7.48 -5.38 -6.86
N ALA A 112 6.93 -6.44 -7.47
CA ALA A 112 7.64 -7.24 -8.46
C ALA A 112 8.08 -6.42 -9.69
N ALA A 113 7.29 -5.41 -10.07
CA ALA A 113 7.59 -4.52 -11.20
C ALA A 113 8.41 -3.29 -10.80
N CYS A 114 8.76 -3.12 -9.52
CA CYS A 114 9.48 -1.94 -9.05
C CYS A 114 10.92 -1.91 -9.56
N THR A 115 11.31 -0.79 -10.20
CA THR A 115 12.67 -0.62 -10.73
C THR A 115 13.75 -0.63 -9.65
N CYS A 116 13.44 -0.20 -8.43
CA CYS A 116 14.36 -0.34 -7.29
C CYS A 116 14.67 -1.82 -7.01
N GLY A 117 13.72 -2.72 -7.22
CA GLY A 117 13.93 -4.16 -7.08
C GLY A 117 14.96 -4.71 -8.07
N TYR A 118 14.97 -4.22 -9.31
CA TYR A 118 15.94 -4.62 -10.32
C TYR A 118 17.36 -4.15 -10.00
N THR A 119 17.49 -2.96 -9.43
CA THR A 119 18.81 -2.36 -9.18
C THR A 119 19.44 -2.83 -7.88
N THR A 120 18.65 -3.06 -6.84
CA THR A 120 19.14 -3.38 -5.49
C THR A 120 18.65 -4.73 -4.96
N GLY A 121 17.78 -5.43 -5.68
CA GLY A 121 17.07 -6.63 -5.17
C GLY A 121 16.04 -6.32 -4.09
N SER A 122 15.76 -5.04 -3.83
CA SER A 122 14.95 -4.58 -2.71
C SER A 122 13.90 -3.53 -3.15
N PRO A 123 12.73 -3.97 -3.63
CA PRO A 123 11.66 -3.06 -4.08
C PRO A 123 11.14 -2.19 -2.94
N VAL A 124 10.42 -1.12 -3.30
CA VAL A 124 9.64 -0.33 -2.33
C VAL A 124 8.54 -1.21 -1.74
N THR A 125 8.30 -1.09 -0.44
CA THR A 125 7.23 -1.81 0.29
C THR A 125 5.86 -1.19 0.00
N VAL A 126 5.41 -1.34 -1.24
CA VAL A 126 4.19 -0.70 -1.73
C VAL A 126 2.96 -1.17 -0.97
N LYS A 127 2.86 -2.47 -0.73
CA LYS A 127 1.73 -3.08 -0.02
C LYS A 127 1.66 -2.62 1.44
N GLU A 128 2.81 -2.51 2.11
CA GLU A 128 2.86 -1.98 3.49
C GLU A 128 2.45 -0.50 3.55
N ASN A 129 2.91 0.30 2.58
CA ASN A 129 2.52 1.71 2.50
C ASN A 129 1.01 1.84 2.25
N GLU A 130 0.44 1.02 1.38
CA GLU A 130 -1.01 0.95 1.14
C GLU A 130 -1.77 0.62 2.43
N HIS A 131 -1.30 -0.39 3.18
CA HIS A 131 -1.87 -0.80 4.45
C HIS A 131 -1.84 0.35 5.47
N ALA A 132 -0.69 0.96 5.67
CA ALA A 132 -0.55 2.07 6.61
C ALA A 132 -1.44 3.27 6.26
N ILE A 133 -1.60 3.58 4.96
CA ILE A 133 -2.47 4.67 4.50
C ILE A 133 -3.94 4.39 4.86
N VAL A 134 -4.41 3.17 4.61
CA VAL A 134 -5.82 2.85 4.86
C VAL A 134 -6.12 2.75 6.35
N GLU A 135 -5.24 2.16 7.15
CA GLU A 135 -5.39 2.10 8.60
C GLU A 135 -5.43 3.51 9.21
N TYR A 136 -4.48 4.38 8.82
CA TYR A 136 -4.55 5.80 9.20
C TYR A 136 -5.89 6.44 8.84
N GLY A 137 -6.41 6.13 7.66
CA GLY A 137 -7.70 6.66 7.21
C GLY A 137 -8.86 6.29 8.13
N TYR A 138 -8.89 5.06 8.64
CA TYR A 138 -9.90 4.62 9.61
C TYR A 138 -9.64 5.18 11.01
N GLU A 139 -8.42 5.13 11.50
CA GLU A 139 -8.05 5.62 12.83
C GLU A 139 -8.29 7.13 12.99
N SER A 140 -8.00 7.91 11.95
CA SER A 140 -8.23 9.37 11.94
C SER A 140 -9.70 9.76 11.74
N GLY A 141 -10.56 8.80 11.37
CA GLY A 141 -11.97 9.06 11.06
C GLY A 141 -12.23 9.67 9.68
N LEU A 142 -11.21 9.78 8.81
CA LEU A 142 -11.38 10.17 7.41
C LEU A 142 -12.19 9.14 6.62
N LEU A 143 -12.02 7.87 6.98
CA LEU A 143 -12.78 6.76 6.43
C LEU A 143 -13.79 6.28 7.47
N THR A 144 -15.06 6.42 7.15
CA THR A 144 -16.16 5.95 8.00
C THR A 144 -17.13 5.12 7.19
N ALA A 145 -17.82 4.20 7.86
CA ALA A 145 -18.88 3.45 7.23
C ALA A 145 -19.99 4.42 6.74
N CYS A 146 -20.32 4.30 5.47
CA CYS A 146 -21.39 5.09 4.85
C CYS A 146 -22.52 4.14 4.40
N PRO A 147 -23.40 3.70 5.31
CA PRO A 147 -24.50 2.82 4.95
C PRO A 147 -25.48 3.55 4.00
N PRO A 148 -26.11 2.84 3.06
CA PRO A 148 -27.06 3.48 2.14
C PRO A 148 -28.25 4.06 2.91
N PRO A 149 -28.70 5.26 2.54
CA PRO A 149 -29.81 5.93 3.23
C PRO A 149 -31.15 5.17 3.08
N THR A 150 -31.27 4.38 2.03
CA THR A 150 -32.45 3.56 1.76
C THR A 150 -32.06 2.12 1.49
N ARG A 151 -32.67 1.19 2.21
CA ARG A 151 -32.49 -0.24 2.00
C ARG A 151 -33.51 -0.75 1.00
N THR A 152 -33.09 -1.58 0.05
CA THR A 152 -33.96 -2.16 -0.99
C THR A 152 -34.82 -3.32 -0.49
N GLY A 153 -34.55 -3.85 0.69
CA GLY A 153 -35.17 -5.08 1.23
C GLY A 153 -34.68 -6.38 0.58
N LYS A 154 -33.76 -6.29 -0.39
CA LYS A 154 -33.17 -7.47 -1.02
C LYS A 154 -32.07 -8.07 -0.13
N THR A 155 -32.02 -9.39 -0.08
CA THR A 155 -30.97 -10.15 0.61
C THR A 155 -29.92 -10.59 -0.40
N VAL A 156 -28.65 -10.45 -0.01
CA VAL A 156 -27.49 -10.98 -0.75
C VAL A 156 -26.85 -12.02 0.15
N ALA A 157 -26.63 -13.21 -0.39
CA ALA A 157 -25.95 -14.32 0.28
C ALA A 157 -24.51 -14.43 -0.22
#